data_82cc65ef968ead9a4c8582eaa5142842
#
_entry.id   82cc65ef968ead9a4c8582eaa5142842
#
_cell.length_a   1.000
_cell.length_b   1.000
_cell.length_c   1.000
_cell.angle_alpha   90.00
_cell.angle_beta   90.00
_cell.angle_gamma   90.00
#
_symmetry.space_group_name_H-M   'P 1'
#
loop_
_entity.id
_entity.type
_entity.pdbx_description
1 polymer ?
#
loop_
_entity_poly.entity_id
_entity_poly.type
_entity_poly.pdbx_seq_one_letter_code
_entity_poly.pdbx_strand_id
1 'polypeptide(L)'
;MSRDTDIIYIKQRKVRHWAALLIVLLIFAIGMQIRIKNVTVLGNETYTAEQAEDLIFSDYWDRNTFVCLFNSLTGKKKEIPFVDDYKIVLKGPFDCELRFYEKKPVGCIKYMSNYMYFDKDGIMIESSDMRLKGVPVIEGLEFGYIILGKQLPISNSRLLNSIMNI
;
A
#
# COMPACT_ATOMS: atom_id res chain seq x y z
N MET A 1 25.11 9.09 -60.19
CA MET A 1 24.84 7.71 -59.67
C MET A 1 24.95 7.58 -58.14
N SER A 2 25.46 8.57 -57.41
CA SER A 2 25.60 8.53 -55.94
C SER A 2 24.35 9.06 -55.18
N ARG A 3 23.62 10.03 -55.67
CA ARG A 3 22.49 10.68 -54.97
C ARG A 3 21.27 9.76 -54.75
N ASP A 4 20.97 8.89 -55.69
CA ASP A 4 19.79 8.02 -55.61
C ASP A 4 19.98 6.89 -54.59
N THR A 5 21.20 6.39 -54.43
CA THR A 5 21.55 5.39 -53.41
C THR A 5 21.44 5.96 -51.99
N ASP A 6 21.86 7.21 -51.78
CA ASP A 6 21.78 7.86 -50.45
C ASP A 6 20.32 8.12 -50.05
N ILE A 7 19.46 8.51 -50.99
CA ILE A 7 18.02 8.73 -50.74
C ILE A 7 17.32 7.42 -50.37
N ILE A 8 17.65 6.32 -51.05
CA ILE A 8 17.09 4.98 -50.74
C ILE A 8 17.53 4.52 -49.34
N TYR A 9 18.79 4.73 -48.99
CA TYR A 9 19.33 4.35 -47.66
C TYR A 9 18.66 5.14 -46.51
N ILE A 10 18.47 6.44 -46.68
CA ILE A 10 17.80 7.31 -45.72
C ILE A 10 16.33 6.91 -45.55
N LYS A 11 15.65 6.59 -46.63
CA LYS A 11 14.26 6.15 -46.63
C LYS A 11 14.08 4.79 -45.93
N GLN A 12 14.96 3.84 -46.20
CA GLN A 12 14.96 2.54 -45.53
C GLN A 12 15.26 2.66 -44.01
N ARG A 13 16.19 3.54 -43.63
CA ARG A 13 16.51 3.79 -42.23
C ARG A 13 15.32 4.37 -41.47
N LYS A 14 14.62 5.34 -42.05
CA LYS A 14 13.39 5.92 -41.48
C LYS A 14 12.31 4.87 -41.34
N VAL A 15 12.04 4.05 -42.35
CA VAL A 15 11.04 2.99 -42.30
C VAL A 15 11.34 1.98 -41.20
N ARG A 16 12.61 1.60 -41.01
CA ARG A 16 13.02 0.71 -39.89
C ARG A 16 12.74 1.32 -38.51
N HIS A 17 12.98 2.62 -38.33
CA HIS A 17 12.67 3.28 -37.05
C HIS A 17 11.16 3.36 -36.80
N TRP A 18 10.36 3.66 -37.83
CA TRP A 18 8.91 3.65 -37.71
C TRP A 18 8.36 2.25 -37.43
N ALA A 19 8.87 1.22 -38.05
CA ALA A 19 8.51 -0.16 -37.81
C ALA A 19 8.88 -0.57 -36.38
N ALA A 20 10.07 -0.23 -35.89
CA ALA A 20 10.49 -0.48 -34.51
C ALA A 20 9.59 0.24 -33.49
N LEU A 21 9.24 1.52 -33.77
CA LEU A 21 8.31 2.28 -32.93
C LEU A 21 6.93 1.61 -32.87
N LEU A 22 6.40 1.17 -34.00
CA LEU A 22 5.12 0.45 -34.07
C LEU A 22 5.15 -0.86 -33.26
N ILE A 23 6.24 -1.63 -33.33
CA ILE A 23 6.41 -2.86 -32.54
C ILE A 23 6.42 -2.53 -31.06
N VAL A 24 7.15 -1.50 -30.63
CA VAL A 24 7.20 -1.07 -29.23
C VAL A 24 5.80 -0.65 -28.74
N LEU A 25 5.06 0.12 -29.54
CA LEU A 25 3.70 0.53 -29.23
C LEU A 25 2.75 -0.67 -29.12
N LEU A 26 2.90 -1.66 -30.01
CA LEU A 26 2.11 -2.89 -29.97
C LEU A 26 2.38 -3.70 -28.69
N ILE A 27 3.66 -3.87 -28.34
CA ILE A 27 4.06 -4.57 -27.10
C ILE A 27 3.51 -3.81 -25.89
N PHE A 28 3.58 -2.49 -25.88
CA PHE A 28 3.04 -1.67 -24.82
C PHE A 28 1.50 -1.83 -24.71
N ALA A 29 0.79 -1.80 -25.86
CA ALA A 29 -0.66 -1.99 -25.89
C ALA A 29 -1.08 -3.37 -25.39
N ILE A 30 -0.35 -4.43 -25.75
CA ILE A 30 -0.58 -5.78 -25.22
C ILE A 30 -0.30 -5.81 -23.72
N GLY A 31 0.78 -5.19 -23.27
CA GLY A 31 1.13 -5.10 -21.85
C GLY A 31 0.05 -4.44 -21.01
N MET A 32 -0.59 -3.40 -21.52
CA MET A 32 -1.69 -2.70 -20.84
C MET A 32 -2.96 -3.55 -20.66
N GLN A 33 -3.07 -4.69 -21.34
CA GLN A 33 -4.19 -5.62 -21.16
C GLN A 33 -3.92 -6.70 -20.11
N ILE A 34 -2.66 -6.86 -19.68
CA ILE A 34 -2.29 -7.87 -18.67
C ILE A 34 -2.75 -7.40 -17.29
N ARG A 35 -3.58 -8.22 -16.63
CA ARG A 35 -4.18 -7.90 -15.33
C ARG A 35 -3.98 -9.01 -14.33
N ILE A 36 -3.75 -8.62 -13.09
CA ILE A 36 -3.70 -9.51 -11.94
C ILE A 36 -5.10 -10.14 -11.75
N LYS A 37 -5.13 -11.46 -11.70
CA LYS A 37 -6.35 -12.27 -11.49
C LYS A 37 -6.34 -12.96 -10.14
N ASN A 38 -5.19 -13.50 -9.75
CA ASN A 38 -5.04 -14.24 -8.51
C ASN A 38 -4.22 -13.41 -7.53
N VAL A 39 -4.80 -13.14 -6.38
CA VAL A 39 -4.16 -12.38 -5.30
C VAL A 39 -4.08 -13.28 -4.08
N THR A 40 -2.88 -13.49 -3.57
CA THR A 40 -2.66 -14.18 -2.30
C THR A 40 -2.32 -13.14 -1.26
N VAL A 41 -3.09 -13.06 -0.19
CA VAL A 41 -2.88 -12.08 0.89
C VAL A 41 -2.22 -12.77 2.08
N LEU A 42 -1.16 -12.18 2.63
CA LEU A 42 -0.40 -12.68 3.77
C LEU A 42 -0.21 -11.57 4.81
N GLY A 43 -0.28 -11.95 6.08
CA GLY A 43 -0.03 -11.03 7.21
C GLY A 43 -1.19 -10.09 7.52
N ASN A 44 -2.39 -10.43 7.06
CA ASN A 44 -3.63 -9.72 7.32
C ASN A 44 -4.33 -10.32 8.55
N GLU A 45 -4.29 -9.62 9.67
CA GLU A 45 -5.00 -9.98 10.91
C GLU A 45 -6.25 -9.10 11.09
N THR A 46 -6.16 -7.82 10.72
CA THR A 46 -7.22 -6.82 10.88
C THR A 46 -8.26 -6.89 9.76
N TYR A 47 -7.81 -7.13 8.53
CA TYR A 47 -8.66 -7.17 7.34
C TYR A 47 -8.82 -8.59 6.81
N THR A 48 -9.98 -8.90 6.23
CA THR A 48 -10.11 -10.12 5.44
C THR A 48 -9.30 -10.02 4.15
N ALA A 49 -8.97 -11.17 3.53
CA ALA A 49 -8.22 -11.16 2.27
C ALA A 49 -8.93 -10.35 1.17
N GLU A 50 -10.26 -10.45 1.09
CA GLU A 50 -11.08 -9.69 0.14
C GLU A 50 -11.01 -8.18 0.42
N GLN A 51 -11.17 -7.78 1.68
CA GLN A 51 -11.06 -6.37 2.07
C GLN A 51 -9.67 -5.79 1.77
N ALA A 52 -8.62 -6.55 2.08
CA ALA A 52 -7.26 -6.16 1.79
C ALA A 52 -7.00 -5.99 0.29
N GLU A 53 -7.55 -6.89 -0.52
CA GLU A 53 -7.50 -6.82 -1.97
C GLU A 53 -8.22 -5.59 -2.52
N ASP A 54 -9.43 -5.31 -2.04
CA ASP A 54 -10.25 -4.16 -2.46
C ASP A 54 -9.60 -2.82 -2.08
N LEU A 55 -8.98 -2.74 -0.91
CA LEU A 55 -8.27 -1.53 -0.47
C LEU A 55 -7.08 -1.20 -1.38
N ILE A 56 -6.33 -2.21 -1.82
CA ILE A 56 -5.17 -2.03 -2.69
C ILE A 56 -5.59 -1.79 -4.15
N PHE A 57 -6.51 -2.62 -4.66
CA PHE A 57 -6.94 -2.64 -6.05
C PHE A 57 -8.30 -1.95 -6.25
N SER A 58 -8.50 -0.79 -5.61
CA SER A 58 -9.76 -0.04 -5.66
C SER A 58 -10.06 0.55 -7.05
N ASP A 59 -9.02 0.85 -7.84
CA ASP A 59 -9.14 1.43 -9.16
C ASP A 59 -8.97 0.39 -10.27
N TYR A 60 -9.61 0.66 -11.41
CA TYR A 60 -9.51 -0.20 -12.59
C TYR A 60 -8.07 -0.48 -13.03
N TRP A 61 -7.18 0.51 -12.92
CA TRP A 61 -5.78 0.42 -13.33
C TRP A 61 -4.88 -0.26 -12.31
N ASP A 62 -5.29 -0.33 -11.06
CA ASP A 62 -4.50 -0.94 -9.98
C ASP A 62 -4.24 -2.43 -10.23
N ARG A 63 -5.16 -3.13 -10.90
CA ARG A 63 -5.00 -4.54 -11.29
C ARG A 63 -4.14 -4.75 -12.53
N ASN A 64 -3.68 -3.68 -13.19
CA ASN A 64 -2.77 -3.83 -14.31
C ASN A 64 -1.37 -4.17 -13.81
N THR A 65 -0.80 -5.27 -14.32
CA THR A 65 0.50 -5.79 -13.86
C THR A 65 1.63 -4.80 -14.05
N PHE A 66 1.64 -4.03 -15.13
CA PHE A 66 2.66 -3.01 -15.37
C PHE A 66 2.51 -1.79 -14.46
N VAL A 67 1.27 -1.38 -14.20
CA VAL A 67 0.99 -0.29 -13.23
C VAL A 67 1.41 -0.71 -11.82
N CYS A 68 1.09 -1.94 -11.42
CA CYS A 68 1.56 -2.50 -10.15
C CYS A 68 3.08 -2.51 -10.04
N LEU A 69 3.77 -2.97 -11.09
CA LEU A 69 5.22 -3.00 -11.12
C LEU A 69 5.80 -1.58 -10.99
N PHE A 70 5.25 -0.63 -11.76
CA PHE A 70 5.69 0.76 -11.73
C PHE A 70 5.48 1.39 -10.35
N ASN A 71 4.30 1.21 -9.73
CA ASN A 71 4.00 1.71 -8.40
C ASN A 71 4.92 1.07 -7.34
N SER A 72 5.22 -0.23 -7.46
CA SER A 72 6.15 -0.92 -6.58
C SER A 72 7.57 -0.36 -6.68
N LEU A 73 8.04 -0.02 -7.89
CA LEU A 73 9.36 0.56 -8.13
C LEU A 73 9.48 2.02 -7.67
N THR A 74 8.41 2.80 -7.83
CA THR A 74 8.37 4.22 -7.45
C THR A 74 8.07 4.44 -5.96
N GLY A 75 7.75 3.38 -5.22
CA GLY A 75 7.38 3.47 -3.81
C GLY A 75 6.03 4.14 -3.55
N LYS A 76 5.21 4.31 -4.60
CA LYS A 76 3.88 4.92 -4.46
C LYS A 76 2.93 3.90 -3.83
N LYS A 77 2.52 4.18 -2.59
CA LYS A 77 1.64 3.33 -1.79
C LYS A 77 0.41 4.11 -1.33
N LYS A 78 -0.69 3.37 -1.12
CA LYS A 78 -1.91 3.90 -0.49
C LYS A 78 -1.75 3.83 1.03
N GLU A 79 -2.24 4.82 1.73
CA GLU A 79 -2.34 4.79 3.19
C GLU A 79 -3.58 3.97 3.57
N ILE A 80 -3.38 2.93 4.37
CA ILE A 80 -4.44 2.03 4.84
C ILE A 80 -4.41 2.07 6.36
N PRO A 81 -5.56 2.32 7.03
CA PRO A 81 -5.63 2.32 8.48
C PRO A 81 -5.11 0.99 9.05
N PHE A 82 -4.39 1.03 10.16
CA PHE A 82 -3.77 -0.12 10.84
C PHE A 82 -2.71 -0.89 10.03
N VAL A 83 -2.34 -0.43 8.85
CA VAL A 83 -1.25 -1.00 8.06
C VAL A 83 -0.06 -0.05 8.12
N ASP A 84 1.09 -0.56 8.57
CA ASP A 84 2.35 0.19 8.61
C ASP A 84 2.99 0.23 7.22
N ASP A 85 3.05 -0.94 6.59
CA ASP A 85 3.54 -1.09 5.22
C ASP A 85 2.87 -2.27 4.51
N TYR A 86 2.94 -2.28 3.19
CA TYR A 86 2.59 -3.46 2.40
C TYR A 86 3.51 -3.61 1.20
N LYS A 87 3.68 -4.84 0.74
CA LYS A 87 4.46 -5.16 -0.46
C LYS A 87 3.64 -5.97 -1.43
N ILE A 88 3.70 -5.57 -2.69
CA ILE A 88 3.14 -6.33 -3.81
C ILE A 88 4.29 -7.08 -4.47
N VAL A 89 4.24 -8.41 -4.43
CA VAL A 89 5.23 -9.29 -5.04
C VAL A 89 4.57 -9.99 -6.22
N LEU A 90 4.96 -9.64 -7.43
CA LEU A 90 4.48 -10.29 -8.64
C LEU A 90 5.11 -11.69 -8.74
N LYS A 91 4.29 -12.73 -8.80
CA LYS A 91 4.69 -14.14 -9.00
C LYS A 91 4.61 -14.54 -10.46
N GLY A 92 3.88 -13.78 -11.25
CA GLY A 92 3.65 -13.99 -12.67
C GLY A 92 2.90 -12.83 -13.30
N PRO A 93 2.55 -12.93 -14.58
CA PRO A 93 1.82 -11.87 -15.27
C PRO A 93 0.38 -11.69 -14.75
N PHE A 94 -0.19 -12.71 -14.11
CA PHE A 94 -1.57 -12.71 -13.61
C PHE A 94 -1.67 -12.95 -12.10
N ASP A 95 -0.54 -13.23 -11.43
CA ASP A 95 -0.48 -13.67 -10.05
C ASP A 95 0.34 -12.70 -9.21
N CYS A 96 -0.19 -12.29 -8.07
CA CYS A 96 0.54 -11.49 -7.10
C CYS A 96 0.32 -11.98 -5.66
N GLU A 97 1.28 -11.66 -4.83
CA GLU A 97 1.25 -11.87 -3.39
C GLU A 97 1.29 -10.51 -2.71
N LEU A 98 0.26 -10.21 -1.92
CA LEU A 98 0.19 -9.03 -1.06
C LEU A 98 0.68 -9.42 0.33
N ARG A 99 1.73 -8.76 0.81
CA ARG A 99 2.23 -8.91 2.18
C ARG A 99 1.92 -7.66 2.96
N PHE A 100 1.09 -7.80 3.98
CA PHE A 100 0.76 -6.73 4.91
C PHE A 100 1.68 -6.76 6.12
N TYR A 101 2.10 -5.59 6.56
CA TYR A 101 2.78 -5.36 7.83
C TYR A 101 1.85 -4.48 8.65
N GLU A 102 1.04 -5.11 9.51
CA GLU A 102 0.05 -4.40 10.29
C GLU A 102 0.64 -3.77 11.53
N LYS A 103 0.11 -2.61 11.90
CA LYS A 103 0.32 -1.99 13.21
C LYS A 103 -0.29 -2.90 14.27
N LYS A 104 0.37 -3.02 15.42
CA LYS A 104 -0.10 -3.89 16.52
C LYS A 104 -0.58 -3.04 17.70
N PRO A 105 -1.83 -2.56 17.68
CA PRO A 105 -2.38 -1.86 18.82
C PRO A 105 -2.59 -2.82 19.99
N VAL A 106 -2.17 -2.40 21.18
CA VAL A 106 -2.40 -3.13 22.43
C VAL A 106 -3.57 -2.56 23.22
N GLY A 107 -3.97 -1.32 22.92
CA GLY A 107 -5.10 -0.66 23.54
C GLY A 107 -5.55 0.56 22.75
N CYS A 108 -6.71 1.08 23.11
CA CYS A 108 -7.18 2.36 22.59
C CYS A 108 -7.88 3.18 23.67
N ILE A 109 -7.93 4.48 23.45
CA ILE A 109 -8.73 5.43 24.24
C ILE A 109 -9.74 6.10 23.33
N LYS A 110 -10.91 6.42 23.87
CA LYS A 110 -11.90 7.19 23.14
C LYS A 110 -11.58 8.66 23.29
N TYR A 111 -11.35 9.33 22.17
CA TYR A 111 -11.10 10.77 22.11
C TYR A 111 -12.01 11.41 21.09
N MET A 112 -12.90 12.29 21.53
CA MET A 112 -13.98 12.87 20.72
C MET A 112 -14.82 11.75 20.07
N SER A 113 -14.88 11.69 18.74
CA SER A 113 -15.65 10.67 17.99
C SER A 113 -14.80 9.47 17.53
N ASN A 114 -13.49 9.48 17.79
CA ASN A 114 -12.54 8.48 17.30
C ASN A 114 -11.97 7.64 18.43
N TYR A 115 -11.45 6.48 18.06
CA TYR A 115 -10.58 5.64 18.90
C TYR A 115 -9.13 5.96 18.54
N MET A 116 -8.35 6.33 19.55
CA MET A 116 -6.92 6.59 19.42
C MET A 116 -6.17 5.35 19.89
N TYR A 117 -5.53 4.65 18.97
CA TYR A 117 -4.84 3.40 19.21
C TYR A 117 -3.38 3.62 19.55
N PHE A 118 -2.84 2.84 20.47
CA PHE A 118 -1.45 2.89 20.87
C PHE A 118 -0.83 1.49 20.92
N ASP A 119 0.49 1.45 20.70
CA ASP A 119 1.29 0.22 20.76
C ASP A 119 1.78 -0.10 22.17
N LYS A 120 2.57 -1.17 22.29
CA LYS A 120 3.18 -1.63 23.55
C LYS A 120 4.10 -0.59 24.22
N ASP A 121 4.59 0.38 23.50
CA ASP A 121 5.46 1.46 24.00
C ASP A 121 4.64 2.72 24.36
N GLY A 122 3.31 2.63 24.26
CA GLY A 122 2.38 3.73 24.51
C GLY A 122 2.40 4.80 23.42
N ILE A 123 2.96 4.50 22.26
CA ILE A 123 3.02 5.43 21.13
C ILE A 123 1.69 5.37 20.39
N MET A 124 1.11 6.54 20.13
CA MET A 124 -0.15 6.67 19.37
C MET A 124 0.10 6.34 17.91
N ILE A 125 -0.43 5.20 17.46
CA ILE A 125 -0.14 4.65 16.13
C ILE A 125 -1.25 4.91 15.10
N GLU A 126 -2.50 5.08 15.57
CA GLU A 126 -3.63 5.25 14.65
C GLU A 126 -4.78 6.02 15.30
N SER A 127 -5.54 6.76 14.48
CA SER A 127 -6.83 7.38 14.86
C SER A 127 -7.89 6.92 13.87
N SER A 128 -8.91 6.24 14.35
CA SER A 128 -9.98 5.70 13.51
C SER A 128 -11.33 5.76 14.22
N ASP A 129 -12.39 5.94 13.45
CA ASP A 129 -13.77 5.74 13.91
C ASP A 129 -14.11 4.25 14.05
N MET A 130 -13.35 3.38 13.39
CA MET A 130 -13.51 1.94 13.45
C MET A 130 -12.96 1.39 14.78
N ARG A 131 -13.80 0.63 15.51
CA ARG A 131 -13.39 -0.11 16.70
C ARG A 131 -12.87 -1.50 16.31
N LEU A 132 -11.60 -1.74 16.58
CA LEU A 132 -11.01 -3.06 16.39
C LEU A 132 -11.50 -4.05 17.43
N LYS A 133 -11.86 -5.25 16.98
CA LYS A 133 -12.20 -6.37 17.87
C LYS A 133 -10.93 -6.85 18.57
N GLY A 134 -11.04 -7.17 19.86
CA GLY A 134 -9.90 -7.69 20.63
C GLY A 134 -8.97 -6.63 21.20
N VAL A 135 -9.10 -5.37 20.81
CA VAL A 135 -8.32 -4.27 21.39
C VAL A 135 -9.13 -3.63 22.53
N PRO A 136 -8.61 -3.64 23.78
CA PRO A 136 -9.30 -3.06 24.93
C PRO A 136 -9.41 -1.54 24.80
N VAL A 137 -10.58 -1.01 25.20
CA VAL A 137 -10.79 0.43 25.36
C VAL A 137 -10.45 0.78 26.80
N ILE A 138 -9.54 1.71 27.00
CA ILE A 138 -9.12 2.17 28.32
C ILE A 138 -9.85 3.47 28.64
N GLU A 139 -10.54 3.47 29.75
CA GLU A 139 -11.32 4.60 30.25
C GLU A 139 -10.74 5.14 31.55
N GLY A 140 -11.11 6.37 31.91
CA GLY A 140 -10.68 7.00 33.15
C GLY A 140 -9.26 7.55 33.18
N LEU A 141 -8.62 7.64 31.99
CA LEU A 141 -7.32 8.28 31.87
C LEU A 141 -7.49 9.78 31.70
N GLU A 142 -6.78 10.56 32.50
CA GLU A 142 -6.58 11.98 32.27
C GLU A 142 -5.35 12.18 31.38
N PHE A 143 -5.55 12.71 30.20
CA PHE A 143 -4.50 12.94 29.22
C PHE A 143 -4.63 14.32 28.61
N GLY A 144 -3.50 14.86 28.17
CA GLY A 144 -3.42 16.13 27.48
C GLY A 144 -3.71 16.01 25.99
N TYR A 145 -3.07 16.86 25.20
CA TYR A 145 -3.22 16.88 23.75
C TYR A 145 -2.54 15.68 23.10
N ILE A 146 -3.27 14.88 22.33
CA ILE A 146 -2.78 13.66 21.69
C ILE A 146 -2.19 13.98 20.31
N ILE A 147 -1.02 13.42 20.03
CA ILE A 147 -0.33 13.55 18.74
C ILE A 147 0.06 12.15 18.27
N LEU A 148 -0.30 11.81 17.02
CA LEU A 148 0.13 10.55 16.39
C LEU A 148 1.67 10.51 16.29
N GLY A 149 2.22 9.31 16.49
CA GLY A 149 3.66 9.08 16.52
C GLY A 149 4.35 9.53 17.83
N LYS A 150 3.61 10.03 18.82
CA LYS A 150 4.14 10.38 20.14
C LYS A 150 3.51 9.55 21.23
N GLN A 151 4.21 9.45 22.33
CA GLN A 151 3.74 8.76 23.51
C GLN A 151 2.49 9.44 24.08
N LEU A 152 1.54 8.62 24.57
CA LEU A 152 0.33 9.09 25.20
C LEU A 152 0.67 9.99 26.41
N PRO A 153 0.23 11.26 26.42
CA PRO A 153 0.60 12.23 27.46
C PRO A 153 -0.22 12.00 28.73
N ILE A 154 0.13 10.98 29.51
CA ILE A 154 -0.52 10.64 30.78
C ILE A 154 0.27 11.26 31.93
N SER A 155 -0.41 11.91 32.85
CA SER A 155 0.18 12.51 34.05
C SER A 155 0.82 11.47 35.01
N ASN A 156 0.41 10.21 34.93
CA ASN A 156 0.88 9.13 35.79
C ASN A 156 1.52 7.99 34.98
N SER A 157 2.83 8.03 34.82
CA SER A 157 3.63 7.01 34.11
C SER A 157 3.53 5.60 34.71
N ARG A 158 3.24 5.46 36.01
CA ARG A 158 3.05 4.15 36.64
C ARG A 158 1.76 3.46 36.12
N LEU A 159 0.74 4.23 35.84
CA LEU A 159 -0.53 3.74 35.32
C LEU A 159 -0.34 3.25 33.88
N LEU A 160 0.43 3.95 33.06
CA LEU A 160 0.78 3.50 31.71
C LEU A 160 1.52 2.16 31.77
N ASN A 161 2.55 2.02 32.58
CA ASN A 161 3.30 0.78 32.72
C ASN A 161 2.44 -0.40 33.21
N SER A 162 1.43 -0.14 34.05
CA SER A 162 0.50 -1.18 34.51
C SER A 162 -0.44 -1.65 33.38
N ILE A 163 -0.85 -0.76 32.51
CA ILE A 163 -1.67 -1.05 31.32
C ILE A 163 -0.87 -1.84 30.29
N MET A 164 0.40 -1.49 30.11
CA MET A 164 1.29 -2.11 29.11
C MET A 164 1.78 -3.51 29.52
N ASN A 165 1.62 -3.91 30.79
CA ASN A 165 2.04 -5.21 31.32
C ASN A 165 0.89 -6.23 31.45
N ILE A 166 -0.27 -5.95 30.85
CA ILE A 166 -1.40 -6.86 30.75
C ILE A 166 -1.28 -7.66 29.45
#